data_1d7fce111e2a432e7c59dfc8e290734f
#
_entry.id   1d7fce111e2a432e7c59dfc8e290734f
#
_cell.length_a   1.000
_cell.length_b   1.000
_cell.length_c   1.000
_cell.angle_alpha   90.00
_cell.angle_beta   90.00
_cell.angle_gamma   90.00
#
_symmetry.space_group_name_H-M   'P 1'
#
loop_
_entity.id
_entity.type
_entity.pdbx_description
1 polymer ?
#
loop_
_entity_poly.entity_id
_entity_poly.type
_entity_poly.pdbx_seq_one_letter_code
_entity_poly.pdbx_strand_id
1 'polypeptide(L)'
;MPLDKKFKDVLSLNFGKDDEIHVGLLASSGQFNNGTITLDEIDEFIAEYKDDYNVFMCYAPIDGEDRLLENAKPTRFLVADIDGAEIPKEFPPSYYWETSPNKYQGLWISDKVIAPKDYEVLAHAMVKKFKFDSASDIVHLYRIPTTINHKYATPQEVSEPKGDGTVYRRQDIFC
;
A
#
# COMPACT_ATOMS: atom_id res chain seq x y z
N MET A 1 11.45 12.19 -8.70
CA MET A 1 12.19 11.87 -7.47
C MET A 1 12.03 10.40 -7.16
N PRO A 2 13.11 9.65 -6.92
CA PRO A 2 13.00 8.24 -6.61
C PRO A 2 12.30 8.00 -5.26
N LEU A 3 11.71 6.84 -5.10
CA LEU A 3 11.09 6.42 -3.86
C LEU A 3 12.14 6.31 -2.75
N ASP A 4 11.80 6.74 -1.54
CA ASP A 4 12.72 6.72 -0.41
C ASP A 4 13.38 5.34 -0.21
N LYS A 5 14.71 5.34 -0.03
CA LYS A 5 15.48 4.10 0.11
C LYS A 5 15.04 3.28 1.33
N LYS A 6 14.78 3.92 2.45
CA LYS A 6 14.32 3.21 3.66
C LYS A 6 13.00 2.52 3.43
N PHE A 7 12.09 3.18 2.71
CA PHE A 7 10.81 2.60 2.36
C PHE A 7 10.98 1.40 1.40
N LYS A 8 11.88 1.51 0.41
CA LYS A 8 12.19 0.38 -0.47
C LYS A 8 12.79 -0.79 0.29
N ASP A 9 13.66 -0.52 1.26
CA ASP A 9 14.24 -1.56 2.12
C ASP A 9 13.14 -2.27 2.92
N VAL A 10 12.13 -1.54 3.39
CA VAL A 10 10.97 -2.14 4.05
C VAL A 10 10.17 -3.01 3.08
N LEU A 11 9.94 -2.55 1.86
CA LEU A 11 9.23 -3.35 0.86
C LEU A 11 9.93 -4.69 0.59
N SER A 12 11.25 -4.74 0.74
CA SER A 12 12.03 -5.97 0.57
C SER A 12 11.69 -7.06 1.61
N LEU A 13 11.00 -6.72 2.69
CA LEU A 13 10.51 -7.71 3.65
C LEU A 13 9.45 -8.64 3.04
N ASN A 14 8.71 -8.16 2.05
CA ASN A 14 7.70 -8.93 1.32
C ASN A 14 8.15 -9.38 -0.06
N PHE A 15 9.10 -8.64 -0.66
CA PHE A 15 9.46 -8.85 -2.05
C PHE A 15 10.96 -9.05 -2.19
N GLY A 16 11.38 -10.26 -2.51
CA GLY A 16 12.76 -10.57 -2.85
C GLY A 16 13.12 -9.98 -4.21
N LYS A 17 14.39 -10.13 -4.60
CA LYS A 17 14.93 -9.53 -5.82
C LYS A 17 14.15 -9.90 -7.09
N ASP A 18 13.71 -11.15 -7.20
CA ASP A 18 13.03 -11.65 -8.39
C ASP A 18 11.51 -11.77 -8.21
N ASP A 19 10.99 -11.35 -7.05
CA ASP A 19 9.56 -11.42 -6.77
C ASP A 19 8.82 -10.33 -7.55
N GLU A 20 7.67 -10.71 -8.10
CA GLU A 20 6.80 -9.78 -8.82
C GLU A 20 5.88 -9.04 -7.87
N ILE A 21 5.81 -7.72 -8.04
CA ILE A 21 4.87 -6.84 -7.35
C ILE A 21 3.74 -6.55 -8.32
N HIS A 22 2.51 -6.83 -7.92
CA HIS A 22 1.35 -6.51 -8.72
C HIS A 22 1.09 -5.01 -8.69
N VAL A 23 0.94 -4.40 -9.85
CA VAL A 23 0.73 -2.96 -10.02
C VAL A 23 -0.51 -2.71 -10.87
N GLY A 24 -1.03 -1.48 -10.79
CA GLY A 24 -2.16 -1.04 -11.57
C GLY A 24 -1.98 0.39 -12.05
N LEU A 25 -2.45 0.64 -13.26
CA LEU A 25 -2.47 1.97 -13.88
C LEU A 25 -3.90 2.34 -14.23
N LEU A 26 -4.39 3.44 -13.68
CA LEU A 26 -5.71 3.96 -14.00
C LEU A 26 -5.57 5.27 -14.78
N ALA A 27 -5.98 5.24 -16.05
CA ALA A 27 -5.96 6.41 -16.91
C ALA A 27 -7.15 7.34 -16.60
N SER A 28 -7.04 8.62 -16.99
CA SER A 28 -8.13 9.60 -16.86
C SER A 28 -9.39 9.17 -17.60
N SER A 29 -9.24 8.37 -18.67
CA SER A 29 -10.37 7.80 -19.41
C SER A 29 -11.15 6.75 -18.62
N GLY A 30 -10.61 6.27 -17.50
CA GLY A 30 -11.17 5.17 -16.73
C GLY A 30 -10.62 3.80 -17.11
N GLN A 31 -9.78 3.74 -18.15
CA GLN A 31 -9.13 2.47 -18.53
C GLN A 31 -8.16 2.05 -17.44
N PHE A 32 -8.26 0.77 -17.04
CA PHE A 32 -7.41 0.20 -16.00
C PHE A 32 -6.55 -0.93 -16.58
N ASN A 33 -5.25 -0.87 -16.31
CA ASN A 33 -4.30 -1.89 -16.74
C ASN A 33 -3.60 -2.51 -15.53
N ASN A 34 -3.58 -3.83 -15.45
CA ASN A 34 -2.81 -4.59 -14.47
C ASN A 34 -1.46 -5.00 -15.06
N GLY A 35 -0.47 -5.14 -14.20
CA GLY A 35 0.84 -5.63 -14.57
C GLY A 35 1.63 -6.06 -13.36
N THR A 36 2.88 -6.44 -13.58
CA THR A 36 3.81 -6.80 -12.52
C THR A 36 5.16 -6.15 -12.79
N ILE A 37 5.86 -5.81 -11.72
CA ILE A 37 7.23 -5.29 -11.75
C ILE A 37 8.04 -5.95 -10.63
N THR A 38 9.36 -5.89 -10.73
CA THR A 38 10.22 -6.22 -9.59
C THR A 38 10.50 -4.96 -8.76
N LEU A 39 10.97 -5.14 -7.54
CA LEU A 39 11.29 -4.01 -6.67
C LEU A 39 12.35 -3.09 -7.29
N ASP A 40 13.34 -3.65 -8.00
CA ASP A 40 14.38 -2.87 -8.68
C ASP A 40 13.84 -1.97 -9.80
N GLU A 41 12.68 -2.31 -10.35
CA GLU A 41 12.04 -1.55 -11.44
C GLU A 41 11.12 -0.44 -10.94
N ILE A 42 10.91 -0.31 -9.62
CA ILE A 42 9.88 0.57 -9.09
C ILE A 42 10.10 2.06 -9.42
N ASP A 43 11.34 2.53 -9.34
CA ASP A 43 11.63 3.95 -9.62
C ASP A 43 11.42 4.28 -11.09
N GLU A 44 11.83 3.41 -11.99
CA GLU A 44 11.60 3.58 -13.43
C GLU A 44 10.11 3.54 -13.76
N PHE A 45 9.39 2.62 -13.13
CA PHE A 45 7.94 2.50 -13.29
C PHE A 45 7.21 3.78 -12.87
N ILE A 46 7.57 4.31 -11.70
CA ILE A 46 7.00 5.58 -11.22
C ILE A 46 7.30 6.70 -12.21
N ALA A 47 8.55 6.85 -12.62
CA ALA A 47 8.97 7.92 -13.51
C ALA A 47 8.26 7.86 -14.87
N GLU A 48 8.02 6.67 -15.38
CA GLU A 48 7.38 6.47 -16.69
C GLU A 48 5.90 6.82 -16.67
N TYR A 49 5.17 6.48 -15.61
CA TYR A 49 3.71 6.50 -15.62
C TYR A 49 3.04 7.56 -14.76
N LYS A 50 3.74 8.18 -13.80
CA LYS A 50 3.11 9.08 -12.81
C LYS A 50 2.42 10.30 -13.41
N ASP A 51 2.92 10.82 -14.53
CA ASP A 51 2.39 12.05 -15.11
C ASP A 51 1.06 11.82 -15.83
N ASP A 52 0.84 10.61 -16.36
CA ASP A 52 -0.33 10.29 -17.18
C ASP A 52 -1.33 9.34 -16.52
N TYR A 53 -0.95 8.70 -15.41
CA TYR A 53 -1.76 7.68 -14.76
C TYR A 53 -1.80 7.84 -13.24
N ASN A 54 -2.89 7.39 -12.65
CA ASN A 54 -2.91 7.03 -11.24
C ASN A 54 -2.16 5.71 -11.11
N VAL A 55 -1.15 5.65 -10.22
CA VAL A 55 -0.23 4.53 -10.12
C VAL A 55 -0.42 3.82 -8.78
N PHE A 56 -0.67 2.52 -8.84
CA PHE A 56 -1.00 1.69 -7.67
C PHE A 56 -0.12 0.45 -7.60
N MET A 57 0.03 -0.07 -6.38
CA MET A 57 0.60 -1.39 -6.17
C MET A 57 -0.17 -2.16 -5.10
N CYS A 58 -0.05 -3.49 -5.15
CA CYS A 58 -0.44 -4.36 -4.05
C CYS A 58 0.77 -4.54 -3.14
N TYR A 59 0.59 -4.27 -1.85
CA TYR A 59 1.67 -4.37 -0.86
C TYR A 59 1.86 -5.78 -0.32
N ALA A 60 0.98 -6.70 -0.68
CA ALA A 60 1.09 -8.12 -0.33
C ALA A 60 1.64 -8.94 -1.50
N PRO A 61 2.42 -10.00 -1.22
CA PRO A 61 2.84 -10.92 -2.27
C PRO A 61 1.64 -11.69 -2.81
N ILE A 62 1.64 -11.94 -4.11
CA ILE A 62 0.59 -12.68 -4.80
C ILE A 62 1.25 -13.74 -5.68
N ASP A 63 0.74 -14.97 -5.65
CA ASP A 63 1.25 -16.04 -6.46
C ASP A 63 0.66 -15.97 -7.87
N GLY A 64 1.51 -16.03 -8.88
CA GLY A 64 1.09 -16.03 -10.28
C GLY A 64 0.74 -14.65 -10.84
N GLU A 65 0.18 -14.65 -12.04
CA GLU A 65 -0.11 -13.42 -12.80
C GLU A 65 -1.42 -12.74 -12.42
N ASP A 66 -2.36 -13.50 -11.87
CA ASP A 66 -3.68 -12.99 -11.55
C ASP A 66 -3.76 -12.50 -10.10
N ARG A 67 -4.15 -11.24 -9.93
CA ARG A 67 -4.33 -10.61 -8.62
C ARG A 67 -5.70 -11.00 -8.05
N LEU A 68 -5.80 -12.28 -7.66
CA LEU A 68 -7.00 -12.86 -7.06
C LEU A 68 -6.77 -13.16 -5.58
N LEU A 69 -7.82 -13.06 -4.79
CA LEU A 69 -7.77 -13.33 -3.35
C LEU A 69 -7.21 -14.72 -3.04
N GLU A 70 -7.59 -15.71 -3.84
CA GLU A 70 -7.11 -17.10 -3.69
C GLU A 70 -5.59 -17.26 -3.94
N ASN A 71 -4.98 -16.29 -4.62
CA ASN A 71 -3.56 -16.29 -4.94
C ASN A 71 -2.73 -15.48 -3.92
N ALA A 72 -3.36 -14.87 -2.94
CA ALA A 72 -2.67 -14.06 -1.94
C ALA A 72 -1.78 -14.95 -1.06
N LYS A 73 -0.57 -14.46 -0.81
CA LYS A 73 0.41 -15.09 0.09
C LYS A 73 0.46 -14.32 1.41
N PRO A 74 1.00 -14.94 2.46
CA PRO A 74 1.21 -14.22 3.73
C PRO A 74 2.02 -12.94 3.54
N THR A 75 1.68 -11.90 4.28
CA THR A 75 2.29 -10.57 4.16
C THR A 75 2.80 -10.05 5.50
N ARG A 76 3.88 -9.26 5.45
CA ARG A 76 4.40 -8.54 6.60
C ARG A 76 3.71 -7.19 6.82
N PHE A 77 2.84 -6.77 5.89
CA PHE A 77 2.23 -5.45 5.91
C PHE A 77 0.72 -5.51 6.04
N LEU A 78 0.19 -4.68 6.93
CA LEU A 78 -1.22 -4.34 6.96
C LEU A 78 -1.35 -2.93 6.40
N VAL A 79 -2.20 -2.72 5.40
CA VAL A 79 -2.36 -1.43 4.73
C VAL A 79 -3.83 -1.01 4.79
N ALA A 80 -4.08 0.27 4.99
CA ALA A 80 -5.45 0.79 5.07
C ALA A 80 -5.56 2.21 4.51
N ASP A 81 -6.75 2.53 3.99
CA ASP A 81 -7.17 3.90 3.70
C ASP A 81 -7.62 4.56 5.00
N ILE A 82 -7.01 5.71 5.33
CA ILE A 82 -7.32 6.47 6.54
C ILE A 82 -8.23 7.67 6.18
N ASP A 83 -8.96 7.58 5.09
CA ASP A 83 -9.86 8.65 4.65
C ASP A 83 -10.98 8.87 5.67
N GLY A 84 -11.24 10.14 5.97
CA GLY A 84 -12.30 10.51 6.90
C GLY A 84 -11.97 10.27 8.37
N ALA A 85 -10.75 9.85 8.69
CA ALA A 85 -10.31 9.61 10.06
C ALA A 85 -8.96 10.26 10.31
N GLU A 86 -8.59 10.38 11.58
CA GLU A 86 -7.26 10.82 11.98
C GLU A 86 -6.30 9.64 11.98
N ILE A 87 -5.01 9.94 11.77
CA ILE A 87 -3.95 8.94 11.92
C ILE A 87 -3.93 8.51 13.40
N PRO A 88 -4.06 7.19 13.70
CA PRO A 88 -4.13 6.73 15.08
C PRO A 88 -2.85 7.06 15.86
N LYS A 89 -2.99 7.72 17.01
CA LYS A 89 -1.86 8.09 17.87
C LYS A 89 -1.40 6.94 18.73
N GLU A 90 -2.32 6.08 19.15
CA GLU A 90 -2.04 4.93 20.02
C GLU A 90 -1.52 3.71 19.25
N PHE A 91 -1.73 3.69 17.93
CA PHE A 91 -1.25 2.65 17.04
C PHE A 91 -0.89 3.29 15.69
N PRO A 92 0.16 4.14 15.68
CA PRO A 92 0.51 4.86 14.45
C PRO A 92 1.02 3.90 13.37
N PRO A 93 0.72 4.17 12.09
CA PRO A 93 1.29 3.38 11.02
C PRO A 93 2.81 3.50 11.02
N SER A 94 3.48 2.43 10.60
CA SER A 94 4.94 2.43 10.42
C SER A 94 5.34 3.47 9.39
N TYR A 95 4.56 3.55 8.30
CA TYR A 95 4.63 4.58 7.29
C TYR A 95 3.23 5.00 6.87
N TYR A 96 3.09 6.25 6.46
CA TYR A 96 1.86 6.76 5.86
C TYR A 96 2.21 7.80 4.80
N TRP A 97 1.30 8.01 3.86
CA TRP A 97 1.46 9.01 2.81
C TRP A 97 0.13 9.69 2.53
N GLU A 98 0.19 10.96 2.21
CA GLU A 98 -0.98 11.76 1.86
C GLU A 98 -1.31 11.55 0.39
N THR A 99 -2.53 11.09 0.10
CA THR A 99 -2.97 10.83 -1.28
C THR A 99 -3.70 12.01 -1.90
N SER A 100 -4.26 12.87 -1.07
CA SER A 100 -4.84 14.17 -1.39
C SER A 100 -5.00 14.92 -0.07
N PRO A 101 -5.31 16.23 -0.06
CA PRO A 101 -5.36 16.99 1.20
C PRO A 101 -6.21 16.32 2.26
N ASN A 102 -5.59 16.03 3.40
CA ASN A 102 -6.17 15.40 4.58
C ASN A 102 -6.69 13.97 4.37
N LYS A 103 -6.22 13.29 3.32
CA LYS A 103 -6.52 11.89 3.07
C LYS A 103 -5.22 11.09 3.01
N TYR A 104 -5.18 9.98 3.73
CA TYR A 104 -3.94 9.21 3.91
C TYR A 104 -4.16 7.73 3.64
N GLN A 105 -3.08 7.08 3.28
CA GLN A 105 -2.97 5.62 3.33
C GLN A 105 -1.86 5.30 4.31
N GLY A 106 -2.02 4.24 5.08
CA GLY A 106 -1.05 3.83 6.09
C GLY A 106 -0.66 2.37 5.94
N LEU A 107 0.59 2.08 6.35
CA LEU A 107 1.18 0.75 6.31
C LEU A 107 1.75 0.44 7.69
N TRP A 108 1.35 -0.72 8.25
CA TRP A 108 1.85 -1.24 9.53
C TRP A 108 2.69 -2.46 9.26
N ILE A 109 3.93 -2.45 9.77
CA ILE A 109 4.87 -3.57 9.59
C ILE A 109 4.70 -4.55 10.75
N SER A 110 4.46 -5.81 10.42
CA SER A 110 4.44 -6.91 11.41
C SER A 110 5.81 -7.60 11.44
N ASP A 111 6.25 -8.02 12.61
CA ASP A 111 7.50 -8.78 12.76
C ASP A 111 7.41 -10.19 12.17
N LYS A 112 6.20 -10.69 11.99
CA LYS A 112 5.92 -12.00 11.38
C LYS A 112 4.86 -11.86 10.30
N VAL A 113 4.82 -12.81 9.38
CA VAL A 113 3.82 -12.80 8.32
C VAL A 113 2.40 -12.94 8.88
N ILE A 114 1.48 -12.27 8.22
CA ILE A 114 0.05 -12.32 8.47
C ILE A 114 -0.58 -13.20 7.39
N ALA A 115 -1.21 -14.30 7.79
CA ALA A 115 -1.90 -15.16 6.83
C ALA A 115 -3.08 -14.43 6.18
N PRO A 116 -3.43 -14.73 4.93
CA PRO A 116 -4.54 -14.03 4.24
C PRO A 116 -5.85 -14.02 5.02
N LYS A 117 -6.23 -15.13 5.65
CA LYS A 117 -7.44 -15.20 6.48
C LYS A 117 -7.40 -14.28 7.69
N ASP A 118 -6.23 -14.11 8.29
CA ASP A 118 -6.05 -13.24 9.46
C ASP A 118 -6.02 -11.77 9.04
N TYR A 119 -5.50 -11.49 7.85
CA TYR A 119 -5.46 -10.14 7.30
C TYR A 119 -6.86 -9.53 7.21
N GLU A 120 -7.82 -10.27 6.70
CA GLU A 120 -9.19 -9.79 6.57
C GLU A 120 -9.79 -9.44 7.93
N VAL A 121 -9.60 -10.30 8.93
CA VAL A 121 -10.06 -10.06 10.30
C VAL A 121 -9.44 -8.78 10.87
N LEU A 122 -8.13 -8.62 10.70
CA LEU A 122 -7.40 -7.45 11.20
C LEU A 122 -7.83 -6.16 10.49
N ALA A 123 -8.03 -6.22 9.18
CA ALA A 123 -8.47 -5.06 8.40
C ALA A 123 -9.84 -4.56 8.87
N HIS A 124 -10.79 -5.47 9.09
CA HIS A 124 -12.11 -5.12 9.62
C HIS A 124 -12.03 -4.56 11.05
N ALA A 125 -11.18 -5.14 11.88
CA ALA A 125 -10.97 -4.65 13.26
C ALA A 125 -10.43 -3.22 13.27
N MET A 126 -9.49 -2.91 12.36
CA MET A 126 -8.95 -1.56 12.22
C MET A 126 -10.01 -0.54 11.84
N VAL A 127 -10.80 -0.86 10.84
CA VAL A 127 -11.87 0.03 10.37
C VAL A 127 -12.85 0.33 11.52
N LYS A 128 -13.22 -0.70 12.26
CA LYS A 128 -14.15 -0.55 13.39
C LYS A 128 -13.55 0.29 14.52
N LYS A 129 -12.30 0.03 14.87
CA LYS A 129 -11.65 0.70 16.01
C LYS A 129 -11.28 2.15 15.70
N PHE A 130 -10.72 2.41 14.53
CA PHE A 130 -10.17 3.72 14.18
C PHE A 130 -11.06 4.54 13.25
N LYS A 131 -12.23 4.03 12.89
CA LYS A 131 -13.19 4.73 12.03
C LYS A 131 -12.67 5.01 10.63
N PHE A 132 -11.84 4.13 10.09
CA PHE A 132 -11.40 4.25 8.70
C PHE A 132 -12.59 4.07 7.74
N ASP A 133 -12.41 4.54 6.50
CA ASP A 133 -13.50 4.57 5.52
C ASP A 133 -14.08 3.18 5.22
N SER A 134 -13.22 2.24 4.88
CA SER A 134 -13.63 0.87 4.57
C SER A 134 -12.49 -0.11 4.77
N ALA A 135 -12.85 -1.37 5.05
CA ALA A 135 -11.91 -2.46 5.03
C ALA A 135 -11.70 -2.94 3.61
N SER A 136 -10.45 -3.10 3.21
CA SER A 136 -10.08 -3.66 1.92
C SER A 136 -9.44 -5.02 2.10
N ASP A 137 -9.50 -5.86 1.08
CA ASP A 137 -8.87 -7.17 1.12
C ASP A 137 -7.36 -7.10 0.93
N ILE A 138 -6.69 -8.24 1.13
CA ILE A 138 -5.22 -8.33 1.06
C ILE A 138 -4.66 -8.03 -0.34
N VAL A 139 -5.44 -8.25 -1.41
CA VAL A 139 -5.01 -8.01 -2.80
C VAL A 139 -5.39 -6.62 -3.31
N HIS A 140 -5.92 -5.76 -2.44
CA HIS A 140 -6.30 -4.40 -2.81
C HIS A 140 -5.08 -3.58 -3.25
N LEU A 141 -5.30 -2.70 -4.21
CA LEU A 141 -4.28 -1.79 -4.72
C LEU A 141 -4.33 -0.46 -3.98
N TYR A 142 -3.18 0.01 -3.54
CA TYR A 142 -3.01 1.31 -2.89
C TYR A 142 -2.04 2.16 -3.70
N ARG A 143 -2.18 3.48 -3.60
CA ARG A 143 -1.29 4.40 -4.33
C ARG A 143 0.16 4.19 -3.92
N ILE A 144 1.06 4.31 -4.89
CA ILE A 144 2.50 4.34 -4.61
C ILE A 144 2.85 5.76 -4.18
N PRO A 145 3.57 5.94 -3.06
CA PRO A 145 4.07 7.27 -2.68
C PRO A 145 4.89 7.92 -3.80
N THR A 146 4.95 9.24 -3.82
CA THR A 146 5.68 10.05 -4.80
C THR A 146 5.08 10.05 -6.22
N THR A 147 3.89 9.52 -6.39
CA THR A 147 3.16 9.56 -7.65
C THR A 147 2.17 10.75 -7.65
N ILE A 148 1.28 10.80 -8.63
CA ILE A 148 0.32 11.89 -8.77
C ILE A 148 -1.09 11.34 -8.75
N ASN A 149 -1.95 11.94 -7.93
CA ASN A 149 -3.36 11.61 -7.87
C ASN A 149 -4.12 12.44 -8.90
N HIS A 150 -4.54 11.81 -9.98
CA HIS A 150 -5.25 12.44 -11.10
C HIS A 150 -6.77 12.37 -10.94
N LYS A 151 -7.26 12.00 -9.77
CA LYS A 151 -8.71 11.89 -9.51
C LYS A 151 -9.43 13.24 -9.59
N TYR A 152 -8.73 14.32 -9.26
CA TYR A 152 -9.29 15.67 -9.19
C TYR A 152 -8.96 16.46 -10.45
N ALA A 153 -9.74 17.53 -10.71
CA ALA A 153 -9.48 18.43 -11.83
C ALA A 153 -8.06 19.03 -11.77
N THR A 154 -7.59 19.35 -10.56
CA THR A 154 -6.19 19.72 -10.32
C THR A 154 -5.48 18.52 -9.74
N PRO A 155 -4.49 17.95 -10.44
CA PRO A 155 -3.74 16.81 -9.91
C PRO A 155 -3.08 17.13 -8.57
N GLN A 156 -3.09 16.17 -7.66
CA GLN A 156 -2.53 16.29 -6.32
C GLN A 156 -1.31 15.37 -6.21
N GLU A 157 -0.23 15.87 -5.65
CA GLU A 157 0.93 15.03 -5.38
C GLU A 157 0.62 14.05 -4.24
N VAL A 158 0.95 12.78 -4.45
CA VAL A 158 0.99 11.77 -3.40
C VAL A 158 2.31 11.95 -2.67
N SER A 159 2.26 12.22 -1.38
CA SER A 159 3.47 12.57 -0.61
C SER A 159 4.49 11.44 -0.57
N GLU A 160 5.70 11.77 -0.13
CA GLU A 160 6.68 10.78 0.28
C GLU A 160 6.17 10.00 1.49
N PRO A 161 6.64 8.76 1.71
CA PRO A 161 6.32 8.03 2.93
C PRO A 161 6.85 8.79 4.15
N LYS A 162 6.00 8.94 5.16
CA LYS A 162 6.32 9.54 6.45
C LYS A 162 6.18 8.47 7.52
N GLY A 163 6.94 8.58 8.59
CA GLY A 163 6.91 7.63 9.70
C GLY A 163 8.30 7.16 10.06
N ASP A 164 8.39 6.39 11.13
CA ASP A 164 9.67 5.92 11.69
C ASP A 164 9.99 4.46 11.39
N GLY A 165 9.11 3.76 10.67
CA GLY A 165 9.33 2.36 10.33
C GLY A 165 9.14 1.39 11.50
N THR A 166 8.40 1.78 12.55
CA THR A 166 8.14 0.90 13.70
C THR A 166 7.65 -0.47 13.26
N VAL A 167 8.27 -1.53 13.78
CA VAL A 167 7.87 -2.91 13.55
C VAL A 167 7.07 -3.38 14.75
N TYR A 168 5.84 -3.82 14.53
CA TYR A 168 4.96 -4.29 15.59
C TYR A 168 5.07 -5.81 15.71
N ARG A 169 5.00 -6.31 16.96
CA ARG A 169 4.86 -7.74 17.15
C ARG A 169 3.50 -8.18 16.65
N ARG A 170 3.46 -9.28 15.89
CA ARG A 170 2.21 -9.79 15.29
C ARG A 170 1.09 -9.93 16.33
N GLN A 171 1.42 -10.41 17.52
CA GLN A 171 0.47 -10.61 18.62
C GLN A 171 -0.07 -9.30 19.21
N ASP A 172 0.61 -8.19 19.01
CA ASP A 172 0.18 -6.88 19.53
C ASP A 172 -0.70 -6.11 18.53
N ILE A 173 -0.80 -6.60 17.29
CA ILE A 173 -1.69 -6.02 16.30
C ILE A 173 -3.11 -6.45 16.62
N PHE A 174 -3.86 -5.56 17.25
CA PHE A 174 -5.26 -5.76 17.63
C PHE A 174 -5.50 -6.95 18.58
N CYS A 175 -4.70 -7.04 19.60
CA CYS A 175 -5.02 -7.87 20.74
C CYS A 175 -5.97 -7.17 21.68
#